data_081a76f8cbfbbcd041290ab828611613
#
_entry.id   081a76f8cbfbbcd041290ab828611613
#
_cell.length_a   1.000
_cell.length_b   1.000
_cell.length_c   1.000
_cell.angle_alpha   90.00
_cell.angle_beta   90.00
_cell.angle_gamma   90.00
#
_symmetry.space_group_name_H-M   'P 1'
#
loop_
_entity.id
_entity.type
_entity.pdbx_description
1 polymer ?
#
loop_
_entity_poly.entity_id
_entity_poly.type
_entity_poly.pdbx_seq_one_letter_code
_entity_poly.pdbx_strand_id
1 'polypeptide(L)'
;MALEVMASRRRFTRAEYYRMAEVGILGEADRIELIKGEIIEMSPIGRRHSAFVTNLNQLLVVRLAGRALVSVQGPVALTEDTEPQPDLAVLRRRRVPYKEREAWAEDAVLLIEVADSSLASVRTTKLRLYAEADIPEYWVVDCIPESVEVHRTPGPDGYRDVTRVTGTATLALQAFPDVELTTTEIFA
;
A
#
# COMPACT_ATOMS: atom_id res chain seq x y z
N MET A 1 36.18 -28.75 -17.92
CA MET A 1 35.56 -28.10 -16.74
C MET A 1 34.70 -26.95 -17.25
N ALA A 2 33.39 -27.10 -17.18
CA ALA A 2 32.49 -25.99 -17.51
C ALA A 2 32.54 -25.00 -16.36
N LEU A 3 32.81 -23.74 -16.68
CA LEU A 3 32.65 -22.62 -15.73
C LEU A 3 31.16 -22.51 -15.41
N GLU A 4 30.77 -22.87 -14.21
CA GLU A 4 29.44 -22.65 -13.69
C GLU A 4 29.33 -21.13 -13.40
N VAL A 5 28.76 -20.41 -14.34
CA VAL A 5 28.49 -18.98 -14.16
C VAL A 5 27.32 -18.88 -13.15
N MET A 6 27.64 -18.55 -11.91
CA MET A 6 26.61 -18.17 -10.93
C MET A 6 25.98 -16.85 -11.40
N ALA A 7 24.87 -16.95 -12.14
CA ALA A 7 24.11 -15.79 -12.57
C ALA A 7 23.41 -15.17 -11.36
N SER A 8 23.74 -13.91 -11.06
CA SER A 8 22.98 -13.10 -10.08
C SER A 8 21.93 -12.27 -10.82
N ARG A 9 20.73 -12.16 -10.23
CA ARG A 9 19.71 -11.21 -10.75
C ARG A 9 20.20 -9.79 -10.50
N ARG A 10 20.14 -8.95 -11.54
CA ARG A 10 20.32 -7.52 -11.36
C ARG A 10 19.09 -6.94 -10.66
N ARG A 11 19.31 -6.11 -9.64
CA ARG A 11 18.29 -5.34 -8.96
C ARG A 11 18.39 -3.87 -9.37
N PHE A 12 17.24 -3.22 -9.47
CA PHE A 12 17.14 -1.82 -9.86
C PHE A 12 16.91 -0.95 -8.63
N THR A 13 17.50 0.22 -8.65
CA THR A 13 17.16 1.31 -7.73
C THR A 13 15.95 2.09 -8.25
N ARG A 14 15.29 2.86 -7.38
CA ARG A 14 14.22 3.79 -7.76
C ARG A 14 14.69 4.79 -8.82
N ALA A 15 15.91 5.30 -8.69
CA ALA A 15 16.49 6.21 -9.68
C ALA A 15 16.59 5.56 -11.07
N GLU A 16 17.03 4.31 -11.15
CA GLU A 16 17.06 3.55 -12.40
C GLU A 16 15.64 3.26 -12.93
N TYR A 17 14.71 2.92 -12.04
CA TYR A 17 13.31 2.67 -12.39
C TYR A 17 12.65 3.91 -13.01
N TYR A 18 12.79 5.09 -12.39
CA TYR A 18 12.28 6.33 -12.96
C TYR A 18 13.01 6.73 -14.26
N ARG A 19 14.30 6.47 -14.34
CA ARG A 19 15.04 6.70 -15.57
C ARG A 19 14.54 5.85 -16.73
N MET A 20 14.14 4.60 -16.47
CA MET A 20 13.51 3.73 -17.49
C MET A 20 12.16 4.29 -17.95
N ALA A 21 11.36 4.86 -17.06
CA ALA A 21 10.13 5.54 -17.43
C ALA A 21 10.38 6.81 -18.26
N GLU A 22 11.32 7.66 -17.86
CA GLU A 22 11.70 8.88 -18.60
C GLU A 22 12.13 8.61 -20.04
N VAL A 23 12.84 7.50 -20.30
CA VAL A 23 13.30 7.13 -21.64
C VAL A 23 12.33 6.22 -22.40
N GLY A 24 11.15 5.94 -21.84
CA GLY A 24 10.09 5.19 -22.50
C GLY A 24 10.28 3.67 -22.53
N ILE A 25 11.17 3.11 -21.69
CA ILE A 25 11.28 1.65 -21.50
C ILE A 25 10.08 1.13 -20.72
N LEU A 26 9.65 1.90 -19.71
CA LEU A 26 8.41 1.67 -18.95
C LEU A 26 7.39 2.73 -19.37
N GLY A 27 6.19 2.31 -19.75
CA GLY A 27 5.15 3.19 -20.23
C GLY A 27 4.24 3.68 -19.10
N GLU A 28 3.57 4.83 -19.30
CA GLU A 28 2.58 5.35 -18.33
C GLU A 28 1.38 4.40 -18.12
N ALA A 29 1.10 3.53 -19.09
CA ALA A 29 0.04 2.53 -19.00
C ALA A 29 0.47 1.24 -18.29
N ASP A 30 1.76 1.08 -18.03
CA ASP A 30 2.27 -0.12 -17.37
C ASP A 30 1.88 -0.07 -15.89
N ARG A 31 1.14 -1.10 -15.47
CA ARG A 31 0.78 -1.28 -14.06
C ARG A 31 1.87 -2.09 -13.37
N ILE A 32 2.86 -1.38 -12.90
CA ILE A 32 4.07 -1.97 -12.32
C ILE A 32 4.45 -1.25 -11.02
N GLU A 33 5.14 -1.96 -10.15
CA GLU A 33 5.74 -1.42 -8.94
C GLU A 33 7.17 -1.96 -8.78
N LEU A 34 8.01 -1.25 -8.04
CA LEU A 34 9.37 -1.69 -7.73
C LEU A 34 9.40 -2.33 -6.34
N ILE A 35 9.75 -3.61 -6.27
CA ILE A 35 9.80 -4.36 -5.01
C ILE A 35 11.16 -5.04 -4.87
N LYS A 36 11.97 -4.60 -3.90
CA LYS A 36 13.33 -5.12 -3.62
C LYS A 36 14.19 -5.18 -4.90
N GLY A 37 14.08 -4.14 -5.73
CA GLY A 37 14.81 -4.00 -6.99
C GLY A 37 14.27 -4.84 -8.15
N GLU A 38 13.12 -5.48 -8.00
CA GLU A 38 12.43 -6.20 -9.07
C GLU A 38 11.21 -5.40 -9.53
N ILE A 39 11.00 -5.32 -10.85
CA ILE A 39 9.83 -4.68 -11.45
C ILE A 39 8.72 -5.74 -11.49
N ILE A 40 7.63 -5.49 -10.79
CA ILE A 40 6.53 -6.44 -10.62
C ILE A 40 5.28 -5.89 -11.33
N GLU A 41 4.69 -6.69 -12.19
CA GLU A 41 3.41 -6.37 -12.82
C GLU A 41 2.25 -6.56 -11.84
N MET A 42 1.35 -5.58 -11.80
CA MET A 42 0.14 -5.65 -11.01
C MET A 42 -1.03 -6.21 -11.83
N SER A 43 -1.88 -6.99 -11.18
CA SER A 43 -3.11 -7.49 -11.79
C SER A 43 -4.05 -6.36 -12.25
N PRO A 44 -4.85 -6.57 -13.29
CA PRO A 44 -5.89 -5.61 -13.69
C PRO A 44 -6.89 -5.35 -12.56
N ILE A 45 -7.37 -4.10 -12.49
CA ILE A 45 -8.35 -3.68 -11.49
C ILE A 45 -9.73 -4.25 -11.83
N GLY A 46 -10.29 -5.06 -10.93
CA GLY A 46 -11.66 -5.55 -11.01
C GLY A 46 -12.69 -4.50 -10.57
N ARG A 47 -13.95 -4.66 -10.98
CA ARG A 47 -15.04 -3.71 -10.64
C ARG A 47 -15.27 -3.61 -9.14
N ARG A 48 -15.25 -4.74 -8.42
CA ARG A 48 -15.45 -4.81 -6.97
C ARG A 48 -14.31 -4.08 -6.23
N HIS A 49 -13.07 -4.37 -6.60
CA HIS A 49 -11.90 -3.67 -6.09
C HIS A 49 -12.04 -2.15 -6.27
N SER A 50 -12.33 -1.69 -7.50
CA SER A 50 -12.49 -0.26 -7.79
C SER A 50 -13.60 0.40 -6.96
N ALA A 51 -14.74 -0.29 -6.78
CA ALA A 51 -15.84 0.23 -5.98
C ALA A 51 -15.42 0.44 -4.52
N PHE A 52 -14.78 -0.55 -3.89
CA PHE A 52 -14.36 -0.44 -2.49
C PHE A 52 -13.23 0.57 -2.29
N VAL A 53 -12.27 0.67 -3.23
CA VAL A 53 -11.24 1.74 -3.19
C VAL A 53 -11.90 3.11 -3.24
N THR A 54 -12.86 3.32 -4.15
CA THR A 54 -13.59 4.59 -4.29
C THR A 54 -14.36 4.93 -3.01
N ASN A 55 -15.07 3.96 -2.45
CA ASN A 55 -15.85 4.15 -1.23
C ASN A 55 -14.97 4.47 -0.02
N LEU A 56 -13.91 3.69 0.19
CA LEU A 56 -12.92 3.95 1.25
C LEU A 56 -12.26 5.32 1.11
N ASN A 57 -11.90 5.71 -0.11
CA ASN A 57 -11.34 7.05 -0.35
C ASN A 57 -12.31 8.14 0.10
N GLN A 58 -13.59 8.05 -0.31
CA GLN A 58 -14.60 9.02 0.09
C GLN A 58 -14.78 9.08 1.61
N LEU A 59 -14.90 7.93 2.27
CA LEU A 59 -15.05 7.84 3.72
C LEU A 59 -13.87 8.48 4.45
N LEU A 60 -12.65 8.12 4.06
CA LEU A 60 -11.42 8.64 4.69
C LEU A 60 -11.27 10.15 4.47
N VAL A 61 -11.46 10.64 3.25
CA VAL A 61 -11.34 12.08 2.95
C VAL A 61 -12.32 12.90 3.79
N VAL A 62 -13.58 12.48 3.84
CA VAL A 62 -14.62 13.18 4.60
C VAL A 62 -14.33 13.17 6.11
N ARG A 63 -13.96 12.01 6.66
CA ARG A 63 -13.77 11.86 8.12
C ARG A 63 -12.44 12.40 8.63
N LEU A 64 -11.40 12.36 7.82
CA LEU A 64 -10.14 13.03 8.16
C LEU A 64 -10.26 14.55 8.12
N ALA A 65 -11.23 15.09 7.36
CA ALA A 65 -11.52 16.52 7.31
C ALA A 65 -10.26 17.39 7.10
N GLY A 66 -9.36 16.95 6.24
CA GLY A 66 -8.12 17.63 5.94
C GLY A 66 -7.00 17.51 6.98
N ARG A 67 -7.14 16.72 8.04
CA ARG A 67 -6.08 16.46 9.03
C ARG A 67 -4.92 15.62 8.47
N ALA A 68 -5.20 14.82 7.46
CA ALA A 68 -4.23 14.05 6.68
C ALA A 68 -4.57 14.14 5.19
N LEU A 69 -3.71 13.60 4.34
CA LEU A 69 -3.97 13.45 2.91
C LEU A 69 -4.26 11.98 2.61
N VAL A 70 -5.22 11.74 1.72
CA VAL A 70 -5.49 10.40 1.20
C VAL A 70 -4.94 10.34 -0.21
N SER A 71 -3.96 9.47 -0.44
CA SER A 71 -3.42 9.14 -1.76
C SER A 71 -4.07 7.86 -2.25
N VAL A 72 -4.53 7.85 -3.49
CA VAL A 72 -5.15 6.68 -4.14
C VAL A 72 -4.20 6.17 -5.19
N GLN A 73 -3.76 4.92 -5.06
CA GLN A 73 -2.86 4.23 -6.00
C GLN A 73 -1.60 5.04 -6.34
N GLY A 74 -1.16 5.86 -5.40
CA GLY A 74 0.08 6.63 -5.51
C GLY A 74 1.25 5.86 -4.90
N PRO A 75 2.47 6.04 -5.44
CA PRO A 75 3.66 5.38 -4.91
C PRO A 75 4.02 5.86 -3.51
N VAL A 76 4.55 4.95 -2.70
CA VAL A 76 5.16 5.24 -1.40
C VAL A 76 6.53 4.59 -1.34
N ALA A 77 7.57 5.41 -1.30
CA ALA A 77 8.94 4.92 -1.19
C ALA A 77 9.18 4.30 0.19
N LEU A 78 9.58 3.03 0.22
CA LEU A 78 9.96 2.36 1.47
C LEU A 78 11.49 2.36 1.64
N THR A 79 12.21 2.08 0.56
CA THR A 79 13.68 2.07 0.50
C THR A 79 14.12 2.58 -0.88
N GLU A 80 15.44 2.65 -1.11
CA GLU A 80 16.01 3.05 -2.41
C GLU A 80 15.71 2.04 -3.55
N ASP A 81 15.25 0.85 -3.24
CA ASP A 81 14.92 -0.20 -4.21
C ASP A 81 13.50 -0.76 -4.07
N THR A 82 12.66 -0.10 -3.27
CA THR A 82 11.30 -0.58 -2.99
C THR A 82 10.31 0.57 -2.93
N GLU A 83 9.37 0.58 -3.87
CA GLU A 83 8.34 1.59 -4.00
C GLU A 83 7.02 0.95 -4.47
N PRO A 84 6.23 0.39 -3.54
CA PRO A 84 4.91 -0.13 -3.84
C PRO A 84 3.91 0.99 -4.13
N GLN A 85 2.79 0.62 -4.77
CA GLN A 85 1.63 1.48 -5.00
C GLN A 85 0.43 0.92 -4.23
N PRO A 86 0.27 1.27 -2.93
CA PRO A 86 -0.88 0.84 -2.16
C PRO A 86 -2.18 1.40 -2.76
N ASP A 87 -3.28 0.68 -2.62
CA ASP A 87 -4.57 1.15 -3.11
C ASP A 87 -4.98 2.47 -2.45
N LEU A 88 -4.69 2.62 -1.13
CA LEU A 88 -4.86 3.88 -0.41
C LEU A 88 -3.70 4.06 0.59
N ALA A 89 -3.24 5.30 0.68
CA ALA A 89 -2.30 5.72 1.73
C ALA A 89 -2.85 6.95 2.45
N VAL A 90 -2.92 6.89 3.78
CA VAL A 90 -3.18 8.06 4.62
C VAL A 90 -1.83 8.65 5.02
N LEU A 91 -1.54 9.84 4.48
CA LEU A 91 -0.26 10.51 4.62
C LEU A 91 -0.35 11.71 5.57
N ARG A 92 0.67 11.89 6.38
CA ARG A 92 0.80 13.08 7.25
C ARG A 92 0.80 14.35 6.42
N ARG A 93 0.17 15.41 6.92
CA ARG A 93 0.35 16.72 6.32
C ARG A 93 1.77 17.23 6.58
N ARG A 94 2.38 17.78 5.53
CA ARG A 94 3.72 18.35 5.57
C ARG A 94 3.73 19.82 5.17
N ARG A 95 4.76 20.53 5.60
CA ARG A 95 5.04 21.91 5.17
C ARG A 95 5.46 21.96 3.69
N VAL A 96 6.28 20.99 3.26
CA VAL A 96 6.69 20.81 1.85
C VAL A 96 5.65 19.91 1.18
N PRO A 97 4.97 20.39 0.12
CA PRO A 97 3.98 19.59 -0.60
C PRO A 97 4.57 18.34 -1.26
N TYR A 98 3.77 17.28 -1.36
CA TYR A 98 4.17 16.02 -2.01
C TYR A 98 4.47 16.13 -3.51
N LYS A 99 4.08 17.21 -4.18
CA LYS A 99 4.53 17.53 -5.54
C LYS A 99 6.00 17.92 -5.66
N GLU A 100 6.61 18.36 -4.55
CA GLU A 100 8.00 18.78 -4.47
C GLU A 100 8.89 17.73 -3.80
N ARG A 101 8.29 16.83 -3.02
CA ARG A 101 8.94 15.71 -2.37
C ARG A 101 7.99 14.52 -2.35
N GLU A 102 8.41 13.41 -2.89
CA GLU A 102 7.69 12.14 -2.87
C GLU A 102 7.31 11.67 -1.47
N ALA A 103 6.32 10.79 -1.38
CA ALA A 103 5.91 10.16 -0.13
C ALA A 103 6.89 9.02 0.24
N TRP A 104 7.38 9.04 1.47
CA TRP A 104 8.20 7.99 2.05
C TRP A 104 7.44 7.26 3.15
N ALA A 105 7.95 6.10 3.59
CA ALA A 105 7.36 5.29 4.67
C ALA A 105 7.02 6.12 5.92
N GLU A 106 7.92 7.03 6.34
CA GLU A 106 7.73 7.92 7.49
C GLU A 106 6.54 8.87 7.38
N ASP A 107 6.03 9.08 6.17
CA ASP A 107 4.87 9.90 5.91
C ASP A 107 3.56 9.16 6.09
N ALA A 108 3.59 7.86 5.88
CA ALA A 108 2.40 7.03 5.95
C ALA A 108 2.01 6.77 7.42
N VAL A 109 0.74 6.99 7.74
CA VAL A 109 0.16 6.60 9.03
C VAL A 109 -0.72 5.37 8.90
N LEU A 110 -1.20 5.09 7.68
CA LEU A 110 -1.98 3.91 7.34
C LEU A 110 -1.79 3.61 5.85
N LEU A 111 -1.53 2.36 5.53
CA LEU A 111 -1.62 1.84 4.16
C LEU A 111 -2.77 0.84 4.07
N ILE A 112 -3.49 0.84 2.96
CA ILE A 112 -4.62 -0.06 2.71
C ILE A 112 -4.45 -0.74 1.36
N GLU A 113 -4.58 -2.05 1.35
CA GLU A 113 -4.68 -2.87 0.15
C GLU A 113 -6.07 -3.51 0.09
N VAL A 114 -6.73 -3.38 -1.06
CA VAL A 114 -8.04 -3.96 -1.34
C VAL A 114 -7.84 -5.21 -2.19
N ALA A 115 -8.11 -6.38 -1.63
CA ALA A 115 -7.82 -7.66 -2.26
C ALA A 115 -9.07 -8.33 -2.79
N ASP A 116 -9.16 -8.50 -4.12
CA ASP A 116 -10.16 -9.34 -4.78
C ASP A 116 -9.52 -10.66 -5.24
N SER A 117 -8.43 -10.59 -6.04
CA SER A 117 -7.67 -11.76 -6.50
C SER A 117 -6.23 -11.81 -5.98
N SER A 118 -5.73 -10.72 -5.41
CA SER A 118 -4.34 -10.53 -4.96
C SER A 118 -4.08 -10.90 -3.49
N LEU A 119 -5.05 -11.50 -2.81
CA LEU A 119 -5.04 -11.71 -1.35
C LEU A 119 -3.76 -12.39 -0.82
N ALA A 120 -3.23 -13.39 -1.55
CA ALA A 120 -2.01 -14.08 -1.15
C ALA A 120 -0.80 -13.14 -1.12
N SER A 121 -0.62 -12.30 -2.15
CA SER A 121 0.49 -11.33 -2.23
C SER A 121 0.39 -10.26 -1.16
N VAL A 122 -0.81 -9.75 -0.93
CA VAL A 122 -1.12 -8.70 0.05
C VAL A 122 -0.84 -9.19 1.48
N ARG A 123 -1.22 -10.44 1.81
CA ARG A 123 -0.99 -11.06 3.13
C ARG A 123 0.45 -11.58 3.34
N THR A 124 1.27 -11.63 2.33
CA THR A 124 2.64 -12.14 2.45
C THR A 124 3.68 -11.09 2.09
N THR A 125 3.77 -10.72 0.82
CA THR A 125 4.81 -9.82 0.34
C THR A 125 4.60 -8.39 0.86
N LYS A 126 3.43 -7.80 0.63
CA LYS A 126 3.12 -6.43 1.07
C LYS A 126 3.17 -6.29 2.59
N LEU A 127 2.59 -7.26 3.31
CA LEU A 127 2.60 -7.27 4.78
C LEU A 127 4.02 -7.17 5.34
N ARG A 128 4.95 -7.99 4.82
CA ARG A 128 6.35 -7.96 5.25
C ARG A 128 7.03 -6.65 4.89
N LEU A 129 6.85 -6.17 3.65
CA LEU A 129 7.44 -4.92 3.20
C LEU A 129 7.03 -3.74 4.07
N TYR A 130 5.74 -3.65 4.39
CA TYR A 130 5.20 -2.57 5.20
C TYR A 130 5.65 -2.66 6.66
N ALA A 131 5.72 -3.87 7.22
CA ALA A 131 6.26 -4.06 8.57
C ALA A 131 7.77 -3.77 8.65
N GLU A 132 8.57 -4.23 7.68
CA GLU A 132 10.01 -3.93 7.57
C GLU A 132 10.29 -2.43 7.44
N ALA A 133 9.35 -1.67 6.86
CA ALA A 133 9.42 -0.21 6.68
C ALA A 133 8.78 0.58 7.83
N ASP A 134 8.46 -0.07 8.96
CA ASP A 134 7.85 0.54 10.17
C ASP A 134 6.54 1.28 9.89
N ILE A 135 5.74 0.86 8.89
CA ILE A 135 4.40 1.40 8.66
C ILE A 135 3.53 1.09 9.88
N PRO A 136 3.04 2.11 10.61
CA PRO A 136 2.42 1.89 11.93
C PRO A 136 1.11 1.11 11.87
N GLU A 137 0.34 1.25 10.78
CA GLU A 137 -0.93 0.56 10.59
C GLU A 137 -1.08 0.14 9.12
N TYR A 138 -1.53 -1.10 8.91
CA TYR A 138 -1.78 -1.66 7.60
C TYR A 138 -3.12 -2.41 7.59
N TRP A 139 -3.98 -2.11 6.62
CA TRP A 139 -5.25 -2.78 6.45
C TRP A 139 -5.27 -3.63 5.17
N VAL A 140 -5.76 -4.86 5.31
CA VAL A 140 -6.13 -5.73 4.19
C VAL A 140 -7.64 -5.82 4.13
N VAL A 141 -8.21 -5.23 3.08
CA VAL A 141 -9.65 -5.25 2.80
C VAL A 141 -9.93 -6.38 1.83
N ASP A 142 -10.48 -7.48 2.35
CA ASP A 142 -10.78 -8.69 1.59
C ASP A 142 -12.19 -8.60 1.00
N CYS A 143 -12.27 -8.44 -0.31
CA CYS A 143 -13.52 -8.18 -1.04
C CYS A 143 -14.51 -9.33 -1.04
N ILE A 144 -14.06 -10.59 -0.87
CA ILE A 144 -14.92 -11.76 -1.02
C ILE A 144 -15.71 -12.05 0.26
N PRO A 145 -15.05 -12.23 1.44
CA PRO A 145 -15.75 -12.40 2.70
C PRO A 145 -16.17 -11.07 3.34
N GLU A 146 -15.95 -9.93 2.67
CA GLU A 146 -16.22 -8.59 3.18
C GLU A 146 -15.66 -8.39 4.60
N SER A 147 -14.35 -8.56 4.72
CA SER A 147 -13.63 -8.44 6.00
C SER A 147 -12.44 -7.51 5.90
N VAL A 148 -12.07 -6.89 7.02
CA VAL A 148 -10.86 -6.07 7.13
C VAL A 148 -9.93 -6.69 8.16
N GLU A 149 -8.69 -6.94 7.77
CA GLU A 149 -7.61 -7.28 8.68
C GLU A 149 -6.83 -6.00 9.00
N VAL A 150 -6.78 -5.67 10.27
CA VAL A 150 -6.03 -4.53 10.80
C VAL A 150 -4.75 -5.04 11.42
N HIS A 151 -3.64 -4.63 10.86
CA HIS A 151 -2.30 -4.99 11.30
C HIS A 151 -1.63 -3.77 11.94
N ARG A 152 -1.13 -3.92 13.18
CA ARG A 152 -0.47 -2.87 13.97
C ARG A 152 0.78 -3.40 14.65
N THR A 153 1.58 -2.51 15.20
CA THR A 153 2.82 -2.86 15.89
C THR A 153 3.80 -3.61 14.98
N PRO A 154 4.35 -2.91 13.96
CA PRO A 154 5.30 -3.51 13.03
C PRO A 154 6.54 -4.07 13.74
N GLY A 155 7.15 -5.09 13.16
CA GLY A 155 8.35 -5.73 13.66
C GLY A 155 9.05 -6.55 12.58
N PRO A 156 10.21 -7.16 12.86
CA PRO A 156 11.03 -7.83 11.85
C PRO A 156 10.36 -9.05 11.20
N ASP A 157 9.41 -9.66 11.91
CA ASP A 157 8.69 -10.86 11.41
C ASP A 157 7.28 -10.53 10.89
N GLY A 158 6.91 -9.25 10.79
CA GLY A 158 5.58 -8.78 10.43
C GLY A 158 4.93 -7.94 11.53
N TYR A 159 3.62 -7.85 11.54
CA TYR A 159 2.86 -7.13 12.56
C TYR A 159 2.49 -8.05 13.73
N ARG A 160 2.64 -7.54 14.96
CA ARG A 160 2.38 -8.31 16.18
C ARG A 160 0.90 -8.33 16.56
N ASP A 161 0.21 -7.21 16.30
CA ASP A 161 -1.21 -7.06 16.63
C ASP A 161 -2.01 -7.18 15.33
N VAL A 162 -2.81 -8.23 15.24
CA VAL A 162 -3.67 -8.49 14.08
C VAL A 162 -5.09 -8.72 14.53
N THR A 163 -6.01 -7.90 14.05
CA THR A 163 -7.44 -8.03 14.31
C THR A 163 -8.19 -8.16 12.99
N ARG A 164 -9.03 -9.18 12.88
CA ARG A 164 -9.95 -9.33 11.74
C ARG A 164 -11.37 -8.98 12.16
N VAL A 165 -12.01 -8.13 11.37
CA VAL A 165 -13.37 -7.67 11.61
C VAL A 165 -14.27 -7.94 10.40
N THR A 166 -15.53 -8.22 10.69
CA THR A 166 -16.58 -8.54 9.72
C THR A 166 -17.92 -7.99 10.21
N GLY A 167 -18.95 -8.05 9.38
CA GLY A 167 -20.32 -7.69 9.74
C GLY A 167 -20.50 -6.19 9.99
N THR A 168 -20.84 -5.80 11.21
CA THR A 168 -21.13 -4.40 11.60
C THR A 168 -20.06 -3.80 12.52
N ALA A 169 -18.86 -4.36 12.50
CA ALA A 169 -17.78 -3.91 13.39
C ALA A 169 -17.30 -2.50 13.01
N THR A 170 -16.84 -1.78 14.03
CA THR A 170 -16.24 -0.45 13.88
C THR A 170 -14.73 -0.54 13.93
N LEU A 171 -14.06 0.20 13.06
CA LEU A 171 -12.62 0.33 12.94
C LEU A 171 -12.24 1.79 13.22
N ALA A 172 -11.35 2.03 14.16
CA ALA A 172 -10.76 3.34 14.39
C ALA A 172 -9.33 3.37 13.84
N LEU A 173 -8.93 4.46 13.21
CA LEU A 173 -7.56 4.65 12.76
C LEU A 173 -6.63 4.85 13.96
N GLN A 174 -5.48 4.18 13.99
CA GLN A 174 -4.52 4.32 15.09
C GLN A 174 -4.04 5.76 15.27
N ALA A 175 -3.73 6.46 14.17
CA ALA A 175 -3.25 7.85 14.21
C ALA A 175 -4.36 8.88 14.46
N PHE A 176 -5.64 8.51 14.27
CA PHE A 176 -6.82 9.35 14.45
C PHE A 176 -7.94 8.54 15.10
N PRO A 177 -7.87 8.26 16.42
CA PRO A 177 -8.81 7.34 17.08
C PRO A 177 -10.27 7.80 17.07
N ASP A 178 -10.51 9.07 16.81
CA ASP A 178 -11.83 9.66 16.61
C ASP A 178 -12.38 9.47 15.19
N VAL A 179 -11.57 8.97 14.27
CA VAL A 179 -11.97 8.61 12.91
C VAL A 179 -12.32 7.13 12.87
N GLU A 180 -13.62 6.87 12.89
CA GLU A 180 -14.17 5.52 12.88
C GLU A 180 -14.85 5.22 11.54
N LEU A 181 -14.69 4.00 11.05
CA LEU A 181 -15.36 3.43 9.89
C LEU A 181 -16.06 2.14 10.31
N THR A 182 -17.26 1.89 9.83
CA THR A 182 -17.89 0.58 10.00
C THR A 182 -17.63 -0.31 8.79
N THR A 183 -17.53 -1.61 8.99
CA THR A 183 -17.41 -2.55 7.88
C THR A 183 -18.59 -2.46 6.91
N THR A 184 -19.80 -2.17 7.41
CA THR A 184 -20.98 -1.93 6.57
C THR A 184 -20.78 -0.73 5.62
N GLU A 185 -20.17 0.36 6.09
CA GLU A 185 -19.88 1.52 5.25
C GLU A 185 -18.77 1.24 4.24
N ILE A 186 -17.77 0.45 4.61
CA ILE A 186 -16.64 0.10 3.74
C ILE A 186 -17.14 -0.73 2.54
N PHE A 187 -18.06 -1.67 2.77
CA PHE A 187 -18.55 -2.61 1.77
C PHE A 187 -19.91 -2.25 1.15
N ALA A 188 -20.42 -1.02 1.42
CA ALA A 188 -21.70 -0.53 0.88
C ALA A 188 -21.71 -0.34 -0.64
#